data_53ad9e528af8c496b8fd1e2cb9e283f7
#
_entry.id   53ad9e528af8c496b8fd1e2cb9e283f7
#
_cell.length_a   1.000
_cell.length_b   1.000
_cell.length_c   1.000
_cell.angle_alpha   90.00
_cell.angle_beta   90.00
_cell.angle_gamma   90.00
#
_symmetry.space_group_name_H-M   'P 1'
#
loop_
_entity.id
_entity.type
_entity.pdbx_description
1 polymer ?
#
loop_
_entity_poly.entity_id
_entity_poly.type
_entity_poly.pdbx_seq_one_letter_code
_entity_poly.pdbx_strand_id
1 'polypeptide(L)'
;MRKFWDNSGGADSVARQATSQLPVPSTLQIGTVTISPATVLAPMAGVTDTVFRRFIRNLGGCGLIMTEFTSADGVLRKKDQKAKRYLHFYEDEHPISAQLFGSDPYVMAEAAKMVEGFGFDLVDLNLGCPAKKVVKCNGGSGLLRDLPAIGRIFEAVRAAVKIPFTVKFRAGWNDEEIVCVELARMAEDCGLAAVALHARTREMGYSGQARWEWIAAIKDAVKIPVIGNGDVRTPEDACAMVTQTGCDAVMIGRMAPSNPWIFRQIEQYCAAMKNDFVGTAAIGRPVEHSSTGFNDGSTFDAHQSGLRPDGQPRAAVPTSGQLYDHPSEADRYQMIRTYFQMLIEEELPDAVGKMKQFASWFTHGVPGGAGLRKAIYESKNAPDILSRVEDFFEARLCAAAAVLAPEV
;
A
#
# COMPACT_ATOMS: atom_id res chain seq x y z
N MET A 1 36.03 11.40 10.17
CA MET A 1 35.01 10.75 9.27
C MET A 1 34.35 11.84 8.45
N ARG A 2 34.53 11.87 7.13
CA ARG A 2 33.88 12.85 6.26
C ARG A 2 32.41 12.52 6.18
N LYS A 3 31.54 13.50 6.54
CA LYS A 3 30.08 13.37 6.37
C LYS A 3 29.78 13.25 4.88
N PHE A 4 29.11 12.18 4.48
CA PHE A 4 28.77 11.85 3.08
C PHE A 4 27.81 12.88 2.42
N TRP A 5 27.36 13.90 3.17
CA TRP A 5 26.31 14.85 2.82
C TRP A 5 26.73 16.33 2.88
N ASP A 6 28.04 16.66 2.96
CA ASP A 6 28.51 18.04 2.82
C ASP A 6 28.65 18.37 1.32
N ASN A 7 27.57 18.76 0.66
CA ASN A 7 27.60 19.50 -0.59
C ASN A 7 27.16 20.95 -0.37
N SER A 8 28.08 21.77 0.15
CA SER A 8 28.09 23.20 -0.09
C SER A 8 28.76 23.44 -1.45
N GLY A 9 27.99 23.39 -2.52
CA GLY A 9 28.48 23.63 -3.88
C GLY A 9 27.34 23.95 -4.84
N GLY A 10 27.19 25.24 -5.17
CA GLY A 10 26.72 25.77 -6.43
C GLY A 10 25.38 25.31 -6.98
N ALA A 11 24.39 26.20 -6.92
CA ALA A 11 23.22 26.15 -7.77
C ALA A 11 23.62 26.18 -9.24
N ASP A 12 23.60 25.02 -9.89
CA ASP A 12 23.44 24.91 -11.34
C ASP A 12 22.21 24.05 -11.58
N SER A 13 21.10 24.74 -11.80
CA SER A 13 19.87 24.17 -12.33
C SER A 13 20.08 23.76 -13.79
N VAL A 14 20.71 22.60 -14.01
CA VAL A 14 20.61 21.93 -15.29
C VAL A 14 19.19 21.39 -15.37
N ALA A 15 18.37 22.02 -16.20
CA ALA A 15 17.09 21.47 -16.64
C ALA A 15 17.33 20.05 -17.15
N ARG A 16 17.06 19.05 -16.30
CA ARG A 16 17.00 17.65 -16.74
C ARG A 16 15.87 17.59 -17.75
N GLN A 17 16.24 17.36 -19.01
CA GLN A 17 15.33 16.97 -20.08
C GLN A 17 14.36 15.94 -19.53
N ALA A 18 13.09 16.04 -19.93
CA ALA A 18 12.02 15.12 -19.55
C ALA A 18 12.45 13.68 -19.84
N THR A 19 13.10 13.05 -18.88
CA THR A 19 13.34 11.60 -18.90
C THR A 19 11.99 10.93 -18.75
N SER A 20 11.62 10.07 -19.70
CA SER A 20 10.38 9.30 -19.64
C SER A 20 10.26 8.62 -18.29
N GLN A 21 9.12 8.81 -17.64
CA GLN A 21 8.83 8.23 -16.34
C GLN A 21 8.86 6.69 -16.41
N LEU A 22 9.50 6.03 -15.45
CA LEU A 22 9.54 4.56 -15.41
C LEU A 22 8.27 4.03 -14.72
N PRO A 23 7.63 2.99 -15.28
CA PRO A 23 6.50 2.35 -14.62
C PRO A 23 6.94 1.59 -13.36
N VAL A 24 6.04 1.44 -12.41
CA VAL A 24 6.21 0.48 -11.32
C VAL A 24 6.36 -0.92 -11.93
N PRO A 25 7.33 -1.74 -11.49
CA PRO A 25 7.53 -3.08 -12.04
C PRO A 25 6.26 -3.94 -11.94
N SER A 26 5.99 -4.72 -12.99
CA SER A 26 4.81 -5.60 -13.01
C SER A 26 4.93 -6.79 -12.07
N THR A 27 6.16 -7.16 -11.70
CA THR A 27 6.46 -8.26 -10.78
C THR A 27 7.72 -7.96 -9.99
N LEU A 28 7.80 -8.50 -8.78
CA LEU A 28 9.01 -8.50 -7.98
C LEU A 28 9.17 -9.84 -7.27
N GLN A 29 10.39 -10.37 -7.26
CA GLN A 29 10.74 -11.56 -6.50
C GLN A 29 11.33 -11.17 -5.15
N ILE A 30 10.75 -11.64 -4.05
CA ILE A 30 11.26 -11.47 -2.68
C ILE A 30 11.57 -12.87 -2.12
N GLY A 31 12.82 -13.29 -2.18
CA GLY A 31 13.20 -14.65 -1.86
C GLY A 31 12.45 -15.66 -2.75
N THR A 32 11.63 -16.52 -2.15
CA THR A 32 10.80 -17.52 -2.86
C THR A 32 9.42 -17.00 -3.28
N VAL A 33 9.04 -15.78 -2.88
CA VAL A 33 7.70 -15.22 -3.10
C VAL A 33 7.72 -14.23 -4.26
N THR A 34 6.83 -14.43 -5.24
CA THR A 34 6.60 -13.47 -6.33
C THR A 34 5.39 -12.59 -6.00
N ILE A 35 5.56 -11.29 -6.06
CA ILE A 35 4.46 -10.33 -5.94
C ILE A 35 4.16 -9.69 -7.29
N SER A 36 2.89 -9.46 -7.60
CA SER A 36 2.42 -8.88 -8.85
C SER A 36 1.13 -8.11 -8.65
N PRO A 37 1.09 -6.80 -9.02
CA PRO A 37 2.23 -5.94 -9.39
C PRO A 37 3.18 -5.67 -8.21
N ALA A 38 4.30 -4.96 -8.44
CA ALA A 38 5.28 -4.62 -7.40
C ALA A 38 4.79 -3.45 -6.51
N THR A 39 3.61 -3.60 -5.96
CA THR A 39 2.95 -2.67 -5.02
C THR A 39 2.68 -3.37 -3.69
N VAL A 40 2.82 -2.65 -2.59
CA VAL A 40 2.71 -3.20 -1.25
C VAL A 40 1.79 -2.33 -0.38
N LEU A 41 0.81 -2.95 0.29
CA LEU A 41 0.04 -2.27 1.34
C LEU A 41 0.88 -2.20 2.62
N ALA A 42 1.17 -0.98 3.07
CA ALA A 42 1.97 -0.76 4.29
C ALA A 42 1.24 -1.26 5.55
N PRO A 43 1.98 -1.83 6.51
CA PRO A 43 1.42 -2.19 7.82
C PRO A 43 1.03 -0.95 8.61
N MET A 44 -0.24 -0.84 8.99
CA MET A 44 -0.80 0.33 9.70
C MET A 44 -1.66 -0.12 10.87
N ALA A 45 -1.21 0.19 12.11
CA ALA A 45 -1.94 -0.15 13.33
C ALA A 45 -3.36 0.47 13.32
N GLY A 46 -4.34 -0.34 13.62
CA GLY A 46 -5.75 0.06 13.62
C GLY A 46 -6.36 0.22 12.23
N VAL A 47 -5.65 -0.11 11.15
CA VAL A 47 -6.12 0.04 9.76
C VAL A 47 -6.05 -1.29 9.01
N THR A 48 -4.88 -1.93 8.95
CA THR A 48 -4.65 -3.11 8.12
C THR A 48 -5.01 -4.43 8.81
N ASP A 49 -6.22 -4.49 9.41
CA ASP A 49 -6.82 -5.75 9.83
C ASP A 49 -7.25 -6.61 8.62
N THR A 50 -7.69 -7.83 8.87
CA THR A 50 -8.06 -8.77 7.80
C THR A 50 -9.16 -8.22 6.89
N VAL A 51 -10.16 -7.50 7.43
CA VAL A 51 -11.25 -6.92 6.62
C VAL A 51 -10.69 -5.91 5.63
N PHE A 52 -9.84 -4.97 6.10
CA PHE A 52 -9.26 -3.97 5.21
C PHE A 52 -8.28 -4.56 4.20
N ARG A 53 -7.48 -5.55 4.59
CA ARG A 53 -6.56 -6.24 3.69
C ARG A 53 -7.30 -6.97 2.57
N ARG A 54 -8.32 -7.76 2.89
CA ARG A 54 -9.19 -8.44 1.91
C ARG A 54 -9.92 -7.44 1.02
N PHE A 55 -10.42 -6.36 1.60
CA PHE A 55 -11.05 -5.28 0.86
C PHE A 55 -10.09 -4.67 -0.19
N ILE A 56 -8.85 -4.36 0.17
CA ILE A 56 -7.82 -3.87 -0.77
C ILE A 56 -7.51 -4.94 -1.83
N ARG A 57 -7.39 -6.22 -1.44
CA ARG A 57 -7.14 -7.32 -2.37
C ARG A 57 -8.26 -7.43 -3.42
N ASN A 58 -9.51 -7.31 -3.00
CA ASN A 58 -10.68 -7.38 -3.88
C ASN A 58 -10.76 -6.21 -4.87
N LEU A 59 -10.24 -5.04 -4.52
CA LEU A 59 -10.16 -3.89 -5.43
C LEU A 59 -9.09 -4.05 -6.50
N GLY A 60 -8.12 -4.94 -6.30
CA GLY A 60 -7.06 -5.28 -7.26
C GLY A 60 -5.84 -4.36 -7.22
N GLY A 61 -4.80 -4.76 -7.95
CA GLY A 61 -3.57 -3.99 -8.13
C GLY A 61 -2.61 -3.96 -6.93
N CYS A 62 -2.88 -4.69 -5.84
CA CYS A 62 -2.00 -4.79 -4.68
C CYS A 62 -1.28 -6.15 -4.66
N GLY A 63 0.04 -6.16 -4.91
CA GLY A 63 0.80 -7.40 -5.04
C GLY A 63 1.17 -8.06 -3.72
N LEU A 64 1.36 -7.28 -2.64
CA LEU A 64 1.65 -7.79 -1.30
C LEU A 64 0.87 -7.01 -0.26
N ILE A 65 0.21 -7.72 0.64
CA ILE A 65 -0.40 -7.12 1.83
C ILE A 65 0.36 -7.50 3.09
N MET A 66 0.32 -6.61 4.09
CA MET A 66 1.00 -6.82 5.38
C MET A 66 0.01 -6.70 6.53
N THR A 67 0.19 -7.52 7.56
CA THR A 67 -0.61 -7.41 8.78
C THR A 67 -0.32 -6.11 9.55
N GLU A 68 -1.14 -5.77 10.52
CA GLU A 68 -0.72 -4.85 11.58
C GLU A 68 0.50 -5.43 12.31
N PHE A 69 1.39 -4.55 12.82
CA PHE A 69 2.54 -5.04 13.56
C PHE A 69 2.14 -5.63 14.91
N THR A 70 2.67 -6.80 15.23
CA THR A 70 2.36 -7.58 16.41
C THR A 70 3.60 -7.74 17.29
N SER A 71 3.42 -7.64 18.62
CA SER A 71 4.51 -7.90 19.57
C SER A 71 4.94 -9.37 19.52
N ALA A 72 6.22 -9.62 19.35
CA ALA A 72 6.78 -10.97 19.42
C ALA A 72 6.47 -11.66 20.77
N ASP A 73 6.60 -10.94 21.89
CA ASP A 73 6.16 -11.41 23.19
C ASP A 73 4.68 -11.78 23.24
N GLY A 74 3.83 -10.98 22.57
CA GLY A 74 2.39 -11.24 22.49
C GLY A 74 2.08 -12.51 21.73
N VAL A 75 2.80 -12.78 20.64
CA VAL A 75 2.65 -14.00 19.82
C VAL A 75 2.94 -15.25 20.65
N LEU A 76 3.99 -15.23 21.48
CA LEU A 76 4.37 -16.38 22.30
C LEU A 76 3.42 -16.65 23.48
N ARG A 77 2.61 -15.65 23.88
CA ARG A 77 1.65 -15.82 24.98
C ARG A 77 0.40 -16.57 24.51
N LYS A 78 0.19 -17.79 24.99
CA LYS A 78 -0.95 -18.64 24.61
C LYS A 78 -2.33 -17.99 24.77
N LYS A 79 -2.48 -17.02 25.69
CA LYS A 79 -3.76 -16.34 26.02
C LYS A 79 -3.91 -14.96 25.36
N ASP A 80 -2.95 -14.49 24.56
CA ASP A 80 -3.03 -13.18 23.92
C ASP A 80 -3.95 -13.22 22.68
N GLN A 81 -5.25 -13.00 22.92
CA GLN A 81 -6.27 -12.97 21.87
C GLN A 81 -6.02 -11.85 20.84
N LYS A 82 -5.38 -10.76 21.27
CA LYS A 82 -5.08 -9.62 20.41
C LYS A 82 -4.00 -9.98 19.39
N ALA A 83 -2.92 -10.62 19.83
CA ALA A 83 -1.87 -11.09 18.94
C ALA A 83 -2.42 -12.11 17.92
N LYS A 84 -3.25 -13.05 18.38
CA LYS A 84 -3.91 -14.03 17.49
C LYS A 84 -4.77 -13.34 16.42
N ARG A 85 -5.56 -12.33 16.81
CA ARG A 85 -6.41 -11.59 15.85
C ARG A 85 -5.59 -10.84 14.82
N TYR A 86 -4.45 -10.25 15.18
CA TYR A 86 -3.58 -9.55 14.24
C TYR A 86 -2.87 -10.49 13.26
N LEU A 87 -2.67 -11.75 13.64
CA LEU A 87 -2.08 -12.79 12.80
C LEU A 87 -3.14 -13.69 12.14
N HIS A 88 -4.42 -13.33 12.24
CA HIS A 88 -5.47 -14.01 11.49
C HIS A 88 -5.49 -13.51 10.05
N PHE A 89 -5.61 -14.43 9.08
CA PHE A 89 -5.78 -14.14 7.66
C PHE A 89 -6.57 -15.25 6.98
N TYR A 90 -7.06 -14.96 5.80
CA TYR A 90 -7.78 -15.90 4.93
C TYR A 90 -6.93 -16.27 3.72
N GLU A 91 -7.26 -17.39 3.07
CA GLU A 91 -6.54 -17.92 1.91
C GLU A 91 -6.46 -16.91 0.73
N ASP A 92 -7.49 -16.08 0.56
CA ASP A 92 -7.54 -15.03 -0.47
C ASP A 92 -6.62 -13.83 -0.19
N GLU A 93 -5.93 -13.82 0.96
CA GLU A 93 -4.98 -12.76 1.31
C GLU A 93 -3.55 -13.02 0.82
N HIS A 94 -3.21 -14.24 0.34
CA HIS A 94 -1.89 -14.54 -0.20
C HIS A 94 -1.54 -13.76 -1.48
N PRO A 95 -0.26 -13.32 -1.66
CA PRO A 95 0.82 -13.39 -0.69
C PRO A 95 0.67 -12.37 0.43
N ILE A 96 0.93 -12.81 1.66
CA ILE A 96 0.78 -12.01 2.89
C ILE A 96 2.02 -12.06 3.76
N SER A 97 2.41 -10.91 4.33
CA SER A 97 3.52 -10.78 5.28
C SER A 97 3.03 -10.48 6.68
N ALA A 98 3.50 -11.22 7.68
CA ALA A 98 3.29 -10.87 9.09
C ALA A 98 4.38 -9.93 9.58
N GLN A 99 4.00 -8.78 10.14
CA GLN A 99 4.96 -7.84 10.72
C GLN A 99 5.05 -7.99 12.23
N LEU A 100 6.27 -8.27 12.72
CA LEU A 100 6.60 -8.39 14.14
C LEU A 100 7.39 -7.19 14.65
N PHE A 101 7.29 -6.90 15.95
CA PHE A 101 8.19 -6.01 16.65
C PHE A 101 8.61 -6.58 18.00
N GLY A 102 9.83 -6.31 18.42
CA GLY A 102 10.44 -6.76 19.66
C GLY A 102 11.91 -6.35 19.68
N SER A 103 12.60 -6.57 20.80
CA SER A 103 14.01 -6.24 20.98
C SER A 103 14.86 -7.43 21.42
N ASP A 104 14.24 -8.53 21.84
CA ASP A 104 14.93 -9.75 22.25
C ASP A 104 15.10 -10.68 21.04
N PRO A 105 16.34 -11.06 20.65
CA PRO A 105 16.59 -11.91 19.49
C PRO A 105 15.96 -13.30 19.59
N TYR A 106 15.96 -13.90 20.78
CA TYR A 106 15.38 -15.24 20.99
C TYR A 106 13.84 -15.19 20.86
N VAL A 107 13.21 -14.22 21.50
CA VAL A 107 11.75 -14.03 21.46
C VAL A 107 11.30 -13.73 20.00
N MET A 108 12.07 -12.92 19.28
CA MET A 108 11.81 -12.62 17.87
C MET A 108 11.92 -13.85 16.98
N ALA A 109 12.95 -14.68 17.19
CA ALA A 109 13.15 -15.91 16.44
C ALA A 109 12.01 -16.92 16.67
N GLU A 110 11.61 -17.14 17.92
CA GLU A 110 10.51 -18.04 18.26
C GLU A 110 9.15 -17.54 17.73
N ALA A 111 8.89 -16.23 17.81
CA ALA A 111 7.69 -15.62 17.20
C ALA A 111 7.67 -15.77 15.68
N ALA A 112 8.81 -15.61 15.02
CA ALA A 112 8.94 -15.81 13.58
C ALA A 112 8.67 -17.25 13.15
N LYS A 113 9.13 -18.26 13.92
CA LYS A 113 8.78 -19.66 13.68
C LYS A 113 7.27 -19.91 13.78
N MET A 114 6.60 -19.28 14.75
CA MET A 114 5.14 -19.38 14.86
C MET A 114 4.45 -18.76 13.64
N VAL A 115 4.92 -17.61 13.16
CA VAL A 115 4.42 -16.95 11.94
C VAL A 115 4.56 -17.88 10.72
N GLU A 116 5.74 -18.49 10.54
CA GLU A 116 5.95 -19.49 9.48
C GLU A 116 4.98 -20.68 9.64
N GLY A 117 4.82 -21.18 10.87
CA GLY A 117 3.90 -22.28 11.19
C GLY A 117 2.42 -21.95 10.98
N PHE A 118 2.03 -20.68 10.97
CA PHE A 118 0.67 -20.22 10.62
C PHE A 118 0.43 -20.14 9.11
N GLY A 119 1.46 -20.30 8.28
CA GLY A 119 1.34 -20.31 6.82
C GLY A 119 1.53 -18.93 6.16
N PHE A 120 2.11 -17.95 6.83
CA PHE A 120 2.47 -16.68 6.19
C PHE A 120 3.56 -16.90 5.13
N ASP A 121 3.49 -16.12 4.04
CA ASP A 121 4.49 -16.19 2.97
C ASP A 121 5.80 -15.50 3.35
N LEU A 122 5.72 -14.43 4.15
CA LEU A 122 6.87 -13.65 4.62
C LEU A 122 6.72 -13.29 6.09
N VAL A 123 7.85 -13.11 6.75
CA VAL A 123 7.93 -12.43 8.05
C VAL A 123 8.70 -11.11 7.90
N ASP A 124 8.23 -10.04 8.53
CA ASP A 124 8.82 -8.70 8.47
C ASP A 124 9.10 -8.15 9.86
N LEU A 125 10.24 -7.47 10.03
CA LEU A 125 10.59 -6.78 11.27
C LEU A 125 10.24 -5.29 11.18
N ASN A 126 9.52 -4.78 12.18
CA ASN A 126 9.22 -3.36 12.31
C ASN A 126 10.31 -2.60 13.05
N LEU A 127 11.05 -1.77 12.34
CA LEU A 127 12.00 -0.79 12.88
C LEU A 127 11.59 0.66 12.57
N GLY A 128 10.31 0.90 12.25
CA GLY A 128 9.83 2.21 11.83
C GLY A 128 8.76 2.83 12.73
N CYS A 129 8.12 2.08 13.62
CA CYS A 129 7.04 2.59 14.46
C CYS A 129 7.53 3.62 15.48
N PRO A 130 7.03 4.90 15.43
CA PRO A 130 7.45 5.95 16.36
C PRO A 130 6.63 5.98 17.64
N ALA A 131 5.66 5.08 17.82
CA ALA A 131 4.72 5.09 18.93
C ALA A 131 5.46 4.96 20.28
N LYS A 132 5.17 5.86 21.24
CA LYS A 132 5.85 5.91 22.55
C LYS A 132 5.84 4.57 23.28
N LYS A 133 4.74 3.80 23.21
CA LYS A 133 4.65 2.46 23.81
C LYS A 133 5.67 1.48 23.22
N VAL A 134 5.84 1.47 21.89
CA VAL A 134 6.77 0.58 21.18
C VAL A 134 8.21 0.97 21.47
N VAL A 135 8.51 2.28 21.36
CA VAL A 135 9.86 2.82 21.62
C VAL A 135 10.31 2.61 23.08
N LYS A 136 9.40 2.75 24.07
CA LYS A 136 9.71 2.47 25.49
C LYS A 136 10.09 1.01 25.77
N CYS A 137 9.61 0.07 24.98
CA CYS A 137 9.98 -1.33 25.03
C CYS A 137 11.19 -1.65 24.13
N ASN A 138 11.96 -0.65 23.75
CA ASN A 138 13.13 -0.76 22.87
C ASN A 138 12.78 -1.42 21.50
N GLY A 139 11.53 -1.30 21.03
CA GLY A 139 11.08 -1.84 19.75
C GLY A 139 10.87 -0.75 18.70
N GLY A 140 10.55 -1.15 17.47
CA GLY A 140 10.28 -0.25 16.37
C GLY A 140 11.43 0.73 16.10
N SER A 141 11.15 2.02 15.92
CA SER A 141 12.20 3.02 15.65
C SER A 141 13.15 3.27 16.82
N GLY A 142 12.88 2.76 18.02
CA GLY A 142 13.80 2.84 19.16
C GLY A 142 15.10 2.08 18.91
N LEU A 143 15.03 0.96 18.19
CA LEU A 143 16.19 0.13 17.84
C LEU A 143 17.14 0.79 16.83
N LEU A 144 16.71 1.80 16.06
CA LEU A 144 17.57 2.46 15.06
C LEU A 144 18.82 3.10 15.67
N ARG A 145 18.89 3.22 17.00
CA ARG A 145 20.02 3.75 17.76
C ARG A 145 20.96 2.66 18.28
N ASP A 146 20.67 1.38 17.99
CA ASP A 146 21.45 0.22 18.41
C ASP A 146 21.54 -0.81 17.27
N LEU A 147 22.34 -0.48 16.26
CA LEU A 147 22.56 -1.38 15.11
C LEU A 147 23.10 -2.76 15.50
N PRO A 148 24.02 -2.90 16.48
CA PRO A 148 24.46 -4.22 16.95
C PRO A 148 23.31 -5.07 17.50
N ALA A 149 22.33 -4.49 18.20
CA ALA A 149 21.15 -5.21 18.65
C ALA A 149 20.28 -5.68 17.48
N ILE A 150 20.11 -4.84 16.46
CA ILE A 150 19.38 -5.19 15.23
C ILE A 150 20.08 -6.36 14.52
N GLY A 151 21.41 -6.34 14.38
CA GLY A 151 22.18 -7.42 13.77
C GLY A 151 21.92 -8.76 14.45
N ARG A 152 21.96 -8.81 15.79
CA ARG A 152 21.64 -10.02 16.54
C ARG A 152 20.20 -10.52 16.30
N ILE A 153 19.24 -9.61 16.13
CA ILE A 153 17.85 -9.99 15.81
C ILE A 153 17.80 -10.56 14.39
N PHE A 154 18.46 -9.94 13.43
CA PHE A 154 18.51 -10.41 12.04
C PHE A 154 19.07 -11.84 11.96
N GLU A 155 20.22 -12.08 12.56
CA GLU A 155 20.86 -13.40 12.61
C GLU A 155 19.95 -14.46 13.26
N ALA A 156 19.37 -14.14 14.42
CA ALA A 156 18.51 -15.05 15.15
C ALA A 156 17.24 -15.42 14.37
N VAL A 157 16.55 -14.43 13.79
CA VAL A 157 15.33 -14.68 13.01
C VAL A 157 15.67 -15.39 11.71
N ARG A 158 16.74 -14.97 10.98
CA ARG A 158 17.12 -15.63 9.73
C ARG A 158 17.47 -17.09 9.91
N ALA A 159 18.16 -17.44 10.98
CA ALA A 159 18.48 -18.83 11.31
C ALA A 159 17.24 -19.66 11.71
N ALA A 160 16.17 -19.00 12.16
CA ALA A 160 14.99 -19.66 12.71
C ALA A 160 13.93 -20.04 11.68
N VAL A 161 13.83 -19.33 10.54
CA VAL A 161 12.76 -19.50 9.53
C VAL A 161 13.30 -19.81 8.15
N LYS A 162 12.48 -20.47 7.32
CA LYS A 162 12.79 -20.76 5.91
C LYS A 162 12.14 -19.75 4.97
N ILE A 163 10.99 -19.21 5.33
CA ILE A 163 10.28 -18.18 4.54
C ILE A 163 11.14 -16.91 4.42
N PRO A 164 10.94 -16.08 3.38
CA PRO A 164 11.63 -14.81 3.24
C PRO A 164 11.44 -13.92 4.47
N PHE A 165 12.57 -13.38 4.97
CA PHE A 165 12.59 -12.43 6.06
C PHE A 165 12.93 -11.05 5.51
N THR A 166 12.14 -10.05 5.86
CA THR A 166 12.27 -8.65 5.42
C THR A 166 12.30 -7.69 6.60
N VAL A 167 12.65 -6.44 6.36
CA VAL A 167 12.62 -5.41 7.39
C VAL A 167 12.06 -4.10 6.86
N LYS A 168 11.15 -3.47 7.63
CA LYS A 168 10.64 -2.13 7.35
C LYS A 168 11.11 -1.14 8.41
N PHE A 169 11.78 -0.07 7.95
CA PHE A 169 12.42 0.90 8.84
C PHE A 169 12.25 2.35 8.37
N ARG A 170 12.71 3.30 9.20
CA ARG A 170 12.87 4.72 8.90
C ARG A 170 14.34 5.07 8.67
N ALA A 171 14.61 6.21 8.06
CA ALA A 171 15.96 6.63 7.69
C ALA A 171 16.93 6.73 8.87
N GLY A 172 16.41 6.99 10.05
CA GLY A 172 17.17 7.14 11.28
C GLY A 172 16.31 7.69 12.40
N TRP A 173 16.95 8.06 13.53
CA TRP A 173 16.26 8.67 14.66
C TRP A 173 15.90 10.13 14.35
N ASN A 174 16.88 10.92 13.95
CA ASN A 174 16.78 12.33 13.53
C ASN A 174 17.74 12.58 12.36
N ASP A 175 17.88 13.83 11.93
CA ASP A 175 18.74 14.20 10.80
C ASP A 175 20.25 14.02 11.07
N GLU A 176 20.66 13.93 12.34
CA GLU A 176 22.05 13.70 12.74
C GLU A 176 22.38 12.20 12.87
N GLU A 177 21.36 11.37 13.09
CA GLU A 177 21.47 9.93 13.29
C GLU A 177 20.79 9.16 12.13
N ILE A 178 21.26 9.38 10.89
CA ILE A 178 20.82 8.65 9.70
C ILE A 178 21.61 7.35 9.56
N VAL A 179 20.90 6.22 9.59
CA VAL A 179 21.49 4.87 9.58
C VAL A 179 20.98 3.98 8.45
N CYS A 180 20.12 4.49 7.58
CA CYS A 180 19.37 3.67 6.64
C CYS A 180 20.23 2.87 5.67
N VAL A 181 21.35 3.43 5.18
CA VAL A 181 22.25 2.72 4.27
C VAL A 181 23.03 1.63 4.98
N GLU A 182 23.56 1.91 6.19
CA GLU A 182 24.26 0.93 7.00
C GLU A 182 23.34 -0.23 7.40
N LEU A 183 22.12 0.10 7.82
CA LEU A 183 21.10 -0.90 8.18
C LEU A 183 20.69 -1.78 6.98
N ALA A 184 20.57 -1.20 5.79
CA ALA A 184 20.24 -1.96 4.59
C ALA A 184 21.35 -2.95 4.20
N ARG A 185 22.62 -2.53 4.28
CA ARG A 185 23.78 -3.42 4.07
C ARG A 185 23.81 -4.55 5.10
N MET A 186 23.61 -4.22 6.38
CA MET A 186 23.52 -5.23 7.44
C MET A 186 22.39 -6.23 7.16
N ALA A 187 21.23 -5.78 6.68
CA ALA A 187 20.12 -6.65 6.32
C ALA A 187 20.52 -7.60 5.18
N GLU A 188 21.18 -7.11 4.14
CA GLU A 188 21.69 -7.96 3.04
C GLU A 188 22.73 -8.97 3.56
N ASP A 189 23.71 -8.52 4.34
CA ASP A 189 24.77 -9.37 4.90
C ASP A 189 24.22 -10.48 5.80
N CYS A 190 23.14 -10.21 6.55
CA CYS A 190 22.42 -11.20 7.36
C CYS A 190 21.45 -12.08 6.54
N GLY A 191 21.37 -11.90 5.21
CA GLY A 191 20.55 -12.73 4.32
C GLY A 191 19.07 -12.43 4.36
N LEU A 192 18.65 -11.18 4.64
CA LEU A 192 17.28 -10.74 4.47
C LEU A 192 16.91 -10.67 2.98
N ALA A 193 15.65 -10.93 2.67
CA ALA A 193 15.17 -11.06 1.30
C ALA A 193 14.78 -9.73 0.65
N ALA A 194 14.49 -8.69 1.43
CA ALA A 194 14.20 -7.33 0.96
C ALA A 194 14.23 -6.33 2.12
N VAL A 195 14.33 -5.04 1.78
CA VAL A 195 14.22 -3.93 2.71
C VAL A 195 13.15 -2.94 2.27
N ALA A 196 12.40 -2.36 3.22
CA ALA A 196 11.42 -1.31 2.95
C ALA A 196 11.76 -0.05 3.75
N LEU A 197 12.01 1.06 3.05
CA LEU A 197 12.33 2.34 3.69
C LEU A 197 11.15 3.30 3.68
N HIS A 198 10.68 3.73 4.85
CA HIS A 198 9.92 4.97 4.97
C HIS A 198 10.93 6.14 5.02
N ALA A 199 10.97 6.92 3.95
CA ALA A 199 11.99 7.97 3.73
C ALA A 199 11.78 9.22 4.60
N ARG A 200 11.61 9.01 5.90
CA ARG A 200 11.55 9.99 6.98
C ARG A 200 12.31 9.49 8.20
N THR A 201 12.83 10.39 9.02
CA THR A 201 13.36 10.03 10.34
C THR A 201 12.23 9.77 11.34
N ARG A 202 12.56 9.21 12.50
CA ARG A 202 11.58 9.02 13.58
C ARG A 202 11.06 10.37 14.08
N GLU A 203 11.93 11.39 14.20
CA GLU A 203 11.54 12.72 14.70
C GLU A 203 10.69 13.50 13.72
N MET A 204 10.92 13.37 12.42
CA MET A 204 10.03 13.93 11.40
C MET A 204 8.58 13.44 11.56
N GLY A 205 8.38 12.23 12.06
CA GLY A 205 7.05 11.66 12.17
C GLY A 205 6.37 11.57 10.81
N TYR A 206 5.42 12.47 10.57
CA TYR A 206 4.74 12.66 9.27
C TYR A 206 4.88 14.09 8.74
N SER A 207 5.67 14.92 9.40
CA SER A 207 5.93 16.30 8.99
C SER A 207 6.90 16.37 7.81
N GLY A 208 6.85 17.47 7.06
CA GLY A 208 7.71 17.69 5.90
C GLY A 208 7.43 16.69 4.77
N GLN A 209 8.37 16.59 3.85
CA GLN A 209 8.34 15.65 2.72
C GLN A 209 9.21 14.43 3.01
N ALA A 210 8.82 13.26 2.44
CA ALA A 210 9.66 12.09 2.43
C ALA A 210 10.88 12.35 1.53
N ARG A 211 12.06 12.06 2.03
CA ARG A 211 13.33 12.30 1.30
C ARG A 211 13.70 11.07 0.50
N TRP A 212 13.23 11.02 -0.73
CA TRP A 212 13.41 9.86 -1.61
C TRP A 212 14.86 9.59 -1.98
N GLU A 213 15.75 10.57 -1.85
CA GLU A 213 17.20 10.40 -1.99
C GLU A 213 17.76 9.31 -1.06
N TRP A 214 17.17 9.07 0.10
CA TRP A 214 17.57 7.96 0.97
C TRP A 214 17.17 6.59 0.42
N ILE A 215 16.04 6.50 -0.33
CA ILE A 215 15.67 5.27 -1.02
C ILE A 215 16.68 4.99 -2.13
N ALA A 216 17.04 5.99 -2.94
CA ALA A 216 18.06 5.88 -3.97
C ALA A 216 19.40 5.43 -3.38
N ALA A 217 19.84 6.06 -2.28
CA ALA A 217 21.09 5.71 -1.61
C ALA A 217 21.13 4.26 -1.10
N ILE A 218 20.01 3.74 -0.62
CA ILE A 218 19.90 2.32 -0.26
C ILE A 218 19.97 1.46 -1.50
N LYS A 219 19.21 1.81 -2.57
CA LYS A 219 19.20 1.04 -3.80
C LYS A 219 20.59 0.91 -4.45
N ASP A 220 21.38 1.97 -4.37
CA ASP A 220 22.77 1.96 -4.83
C ASP A 220 23.70 1.12 -3.93
N ALA A 221 23.30 0.89 -2.68
CA ALA A 221 24.15 0.25 -1.67
C ALA A 221 23.94 -1.25 -1.52
N VAL A 222 22.80 -1.80 -1.96
CA VAL A 222 22.45 -3.21 -1.80
C VAL A 222 21.91 -3.83 -3.09
N LYS A 223 21.98 -5.15 -3.20
CA LYS A 223 21.47 -5.94 -4.35
C LYS A 223 20.10 -6.52 -4.09
N ILE A 224 19.74 -6.72 -2.80
CA ILE A 224 18.40 -7.20 -2.45
C ILE A 224 17.35 -6.15 -2.81
N PRO A 225 16.10 -6.56 -3.07
CA PRO A 225 15.00 -5.65 -3.38
C PRO A 225 14.82 -4.53 -2.36
N VAL A 226 14.61 -3.32 -2.88
CA VAL A 226 14.33 -2.11 -2.10
C VAL A 226 12.90 -1.65 -2.38
N ILE A 227 12.08 -1.58 -1.33
CA ILE A 227 10.69 -1.14 -1.40
C ILE A 227 10.63 0.31 -0.91
N GLY A 228 10.31 1.24 -1.81
CA GLY A 228 10.18 2.66 -1.50
C GLY A 228 8.86 2.99 -0.80
N ASN A 229 8.90 3.81 0.26
CA ASN A 229 7.71 4.24 0.97
C ASN A 229 7.80 5.71 1.42
N GLY A 230 6.72 6.44 1.23
CA GLY A 230 6.54 7.83 1.67
C GLY A 230 6.00 8.75 0.59
N ASP A 231 4.90 9.45 0.89
CA ASP A 231 4.25 10.49 0.08
C ASP A 231 3.77 10.08 -1.33
N VAL A 232 3.56 8.81 -1.57
CA VAL A 232 2.86 8.34 -2.77
C VAL A 232 1.36 8.57 -2.57
N ARG A 233 0.77 9.45 -3.37
CA ARG A 233 -0.63 9.86 -3.32
C ARG A 233 -1.39 9.54 -4.59
N THR A 234 -0.69 9.51 -5.72
CA THR A 234 -1.23 9.27 -7.06
C THR A 234 -0.41 8.18 -7.78
N PRO A 235 -0.93 7.62 -8.88
CA PRO A 235 -0.15 6.73 -9.73
C PRO A 235 1.13 7.36 -10.27
N GLU A 236 1.08 8.64 -10.61
CA GLU A 236 2.23 9.41 -11.08
C GLU A 236 3.33 9.49 -10.01
N ASP A 237 2.97 9.69 -8.73
CA ASP A 237 3.93 9.68 -7.63
C ASP A 237 4.62 8.33 -7.49
N ALA A 238 3.89 7.21 -7.70
CA ALA A 238 4.46 5.88 -7.66
C ALA A 238 5.52 5.67 -8.74
N CYS A 239 5.21 6.06 -9.98
CA CYS A 239 6.16 6.02 -11.09
C CYS A 239 7.31 7.01 -10.91
N ALA A 240 7.05 8.20 -10.36
CA ALA A 240 8.09 9.17 -10.04
C ALA A 240 9.07 8.63 -8.98
N MET A 241 8.58 7.95 -7.96
CA MET A 241 9.43 7.29 -6.96
C MET A 241 10.36 6.26 -7.61
N VAL A 242 9.82 5.36 -8.44
CA VAL A 242 10.65 4.39 -9.17
C VAL A 242 11.67 5.08 -10.05
N THR A 243 11.26 6.10 -10.81
CA THR A 243 12.13 6.85 -11.72
C THR A 243 13.27 7.54 -11.00
N GLN A 244 13.00 8.16 -9.86
CA GLN A 244 13.98 8.95 -9.11
C GLN A 244 14.92 8.10 -8.27
N THR A 245 14.46 6.92 -7.81
CA THR A 245 15.19 6.14 -6.82
C THR A 245 15.66 4.79 -7.32
N GLY A 246 15.12 4.30 -8.42
CA GLY A 246 15.37 2.95 -8.92
C GLY A 246 14.85 1.83 -8.02
N CYS A 247 13.96 2.13 -7.04
CA CYS A 247 13.41 1.11 -6.15
C CYS A 247 12.61 0.04 -6.92
N ASP A 248 12.56 -1.17 -6.37
CA ASP A 248 12.01 -2.35 -7.03
C ASP A 248 10.51 -2.51 -6.81
N ALA A 249 9.96 -1.85 -5.78
CA ALA A 249 8.53 -1.82 -5.48
C ALA A 249 8.16 -0.54 -4.74
N VAL A 250 6.86 -0.23 -4.74
CA VAL A 250 6.29 0.94 -4.06
C VAL A 250 5.33 0.50 -2.96
N MET A 251 5.55 1.00 -1.73
CA MET A 251 4.69 0.73 -0.59
C MET A 251 3.81 1.94 -0.29
N ILE A 252 2.49 1.70 -0.15
CA ILE A 252 1.49 2.73 0.07
C ILE A 252 0.87 2.56 1.46
N GLY A 253 0.90 3.63 2.25
CA GLY A 253 0.30 3.68 3.58
C GLY A 253 -0.94 4.56 3.61
N ARG A 254 -0.80 5.78 4.12
CA ARG A 254 -1.89 6.72 4.43
C ARG A 254 -2.86 7.00 3.28
N MET A 255 -2.42 6.80 2.04
CA MET A 255 -3.32 6.99 0.89
C MET A 255 -4.29 5.83 0.73
N ALA A 256 -3.93 4.60 1.09
CA ALA A 256 -4.80 3.43 0.91
C ALA A 256 -6.19 3.55 1.57
N PRO A 257 -6.36 4.02 2.83
CA PRO A 257 -7.70 4.24 3.37
C PRO A 257 -8.42 5.46 2.78
N SER A 258 -7.70 6.45 2.23
CA SER A 258 -8.31 7.64 1.62
C SER A 258 -8.71 7.42 0.16
N ASN A 259 -7.96 6.59 -0.55
CA ASN A 259 -8.20 6.15 -1.92
C ASN A 259 -7.85 4.66 -2.05
N PRO A 260 -8.76 3.75 -1.70
CA PRO A 260 -8.47 2.31 -1.76
C PRO A 260 -8.20 1.78 -3.17
N TRP A 261 -8.61 2.49 -4.20
CA TRP A 261 -8.36 2.14 -5.61
C TRP A 261 -6.92 2.44 -6.07
N ILE A 262 -6.11 3.10 -5.25
CA ILE A 262 -4.76 3.58 -5.64
C ILE A 262 -3.89 2.47 -6.25
N PHE A 263 -3.97 1.24 -5.75
CA PHE A 263 -3.19 0.12 -6.25
C PHE A 263 -3.59 -0.26 -7.69
N ARG A 264 -4.90 -0.38 -7.94
CA ARG A 264 -5.45 -0.63 -9.27
C ARG A 264 -5.17 0.53 -10.23
N GLN A 265 -5.29 1.76 -9.75
CA GLN A 265 -4.98 2.95 -10.55
C GLN A 265 -3.51 3.01 -10.97
N ILE A 266 -2.58 2.58 -10.10
CA ILE A 266 -1.15 2.46 -10.45
C ILE A 266 -0.96 1.41 -11.55
N GLU A 267 -1.60 0.25 -11.44
CA GLU A 267 -1.52 -0.80 -12.46
C GLU A 267 -2.05 -0.32 -13.82
N GLN A 268 -3.21 0.35 -13.84
CA GLN A 268 -3.80 0.94 -15.05
C GLN A 268 -2.90 2.00 -15.67
N TYR A 269 -2.37 2.91 -14.85
CA TYR A 269 -1.45 3.97 -15.30
C TYR A 269 -0.20 3.39 -15.94
N CYS A 270 0.42 2.40 -15.29
CA CYS A 270 1.60 1.71 -15.83
C CYS A 270 1.30 0.95 -17.14
N ALA A 271 0.11 0.38 -17.27
CA ALA A 271 -0.33 -0.26 -18.51
C ALA A 271 -0.53 0.75 -19.66
N ALA A 272 -1.14 1.90 -19.38
CA ALA A 272 -1.31 2.98 -20.35
C ALA A 272 0.04 3.53 -20.83
N MET A 273 0.99 3.78 -19.93
CA MET A 273 2.36 4.20 -20.28
C MET A 273 3.06 3.24 -21.25
N LYS A 274 2.87 1.93 -21.09
CA LYS A 274 3.46 0.91 -21.99
C LYS A 274 2.85 0.98 -23.38
N ASN A 275 1.54 1.23 -23.48
CA ASN A 275 0.83 1.30 -24.76
C ASN A 275 1.24 2.55 -25.57
N ASP A 276 1.44 3.70 -24.92
CA ASP A 276 1.91 4.92 -25.57
C ASP A 276 3.33 4.74 -26.15
N PHE A 277 4.20 3.99 -25.46
CA PHE A 277 5.54 3.67 -25.93
C PHE A 277 5.52 2.77 -27.19
N VAL A 278 4.59 1.82 -27.27
CA VAL A 278 4.46 0.93 -28.43
C VAL A 278 3.87 1.71 -29.63
N GLY A 279 2.91 2.60 -29.38
CA GLY A 279 2.31 3.45 -30.43
C GLY A 279 3.32 4.40 -31.10
N THR A 280 4.22 5.00 -30.33
CA THR A 280 5.25 5.91 -30.89
C THR A 280 6.37 5.19 -31.63
N ALA A 281 6.66 3.94 -31.30
CA ALA A 281 7.65 3.12 -32.03
C ALA A 281 7.12 2.61 -33.38
N ALA A 282 5.80 2.54 -33.56
CA ALA A 282 5.18 2.06 -34.81
C ALA A 282 5.05 3.13 -35.92
N ILE A 283 5.26 4.40 -35.63
CA ILE A 283 5.13 5.52 -36.60
C ILE A 283 6.37 5.69 -37.49
N GLY A 284 7.39 4.86 -37.34
CA GLY A 284 8.67 4.93 -38.08
C GLY A 284 8.74 4.11 -39.38
N ARG A 285 7.66 3.55 -39.91
CA ARG A 285 7.67 2.87 -41.23
C ARG A 285 6.66 3.51 -42.19
N PRO A 286 7.08 3.93 -43.39
CA PRO A 286 6.15 4.35 -44.43
C PRO A 286 5.34 3.13 -44.90
N VAL A 287 4.02 3.19 -44.77
CA VAL A 287 3.10 2.20 -45.37
C VAL A 287 2.70 2.69 -46.73
N GLU A 288 3.07 1.93 -47.78
CA GLU A 288 2.52 2.09 -49.12
C GLU A 288 1.01 1.82 -49.11
N HIS A 289 0.27 2.73 -49.72
CA HIS A 289 -1.17 2.63 -49.90
C HIS A 289 -1.55 1.50 -50.85
N SER A 290 -2.32 0.53 -50.35
CA SER A 290 -3.18 -0.29 -51.19
C SER A 290 -4.62 -0.17 -50.69
N SER A 291 -5.45 0.40 -51.55
CA SER A 291 -6.87 0.60 -51.36
C SER A 291 -7.64 -0.65 -51.69
N THR A 292 -8.38 -1.23 -50.73
CA THR A 292 -9.62 -1.96 -51.02
C THR A 292 -10.56 -1.81 -49.82
N GLY A 293 -11.73 -1.23 -50.07
CA GLY A 293 -12.75 -1.05 -49.05
C GLY A 293 -13.50 -2.34 -48.72
N PHE A 294 -14.01 -2.38 -47.55
CA PHE A 294 -15.30 -3.04 -47.20
C PHE A 294 -15.95 -2.34 -46.00
N ASN A 295 -17.17 -1.89 -46.26
CA ASN A 295 -18.12 -1.38 -45.30
C ASN A 295 -18.71 -2.59 -44.53
N ASP A 296 -18.74 -2.58 -43.21
CA ASP A 296 -19.78 -3.27 -42.48
C ASP A 296 -20.12 -2.53 -41.18
N GLY A 297 -21.37 -2.12 -41.10
CA GLY A 297 -21.94 -1.43 -39.96
C GLY A 297 -22.39 -2.42 -38.91
N SER A 298 -21.89 -2.29 -37.72
CA SER A 298 -22.53 -2.86 -36.54
C SER A 298 -22.53 -1.81 -35.42
N THR A 299 -23.73 -1.36 -35.11
CA THR A 299 -24.08 -0.55 -33.94
C THR A 299 -23.74 -1.31 -32.67
N PHE A 300 -22.84 -0.76 -31.85
CA PHE A 300 -22.61 -1.24 -30.50
C PHE A 300 -23.58 -0.57 -29.52
N ASP A 301 -24.48 -1.40 -28.97
CA ASP A 301 -25.36 -1.06 -27.86
C ASP A 301 -24.53 -0.77 -26.59
N ALA A 302 -24.61 0.47 -26.12
CA ALA A 302 -24.14 0.85 -24.79
C ALA A 302 -25.29 0.58 -23.80
N HIS A 303 -25.20 -0.49 -23.04
CA HIS A 303 -25.76 -0.67 -21.70
C HIS A 303 -25.68 -2.15 -21.28
N GLN A 304 -24.62 -2.50 -20.56
CA GLN A 304 -24.67 -3.60 -19.58
C GLN A 304 -23.77 -3.28 -18.39
N SER A 305 -24.35 -2.67 -17.38
CA SER A 305 -23.86 -2.72 -16.01
C SER A 305 -24.05 -4.15 -15.50
N GLY A 306 -23.00 -4.95 -15.47
CA GLY A 306 -23.06 -6.34 -15.03
C GLY A 306 -21.92 -6.68 -14.10
N LEU A 307 -22.25 -7.19 -12.93
CA LEU A 307 -21.33 -7.91 -12.06
C LEU A 307 -20.83 -9.17 -12.80
N ARG A 308 -19.61 -9.61 -12.50
CA ARG A 308 -19.14 -10.95 -12.90
C ARG A 308 -20.00 -12.02 -12.19
N PRO A 309 -20.07 -13.26 -12.71
CA PRO A 309 -20.84 -14.35 -12.08
C PRO A 309 -20.43 -14.67 -10.64
N ASP A 310 -19.26 -14.18 -10.20
CA ASP A 310 -18.66 -14.33 -8.87
C ASP A 310 -18.93 -13.13 -7.93
N GLY A 311 -19.80 -12.19 -8.33
CA GLY A 311 -20.19 -11.03 -7.51
C GLY A 311 -19.14 -9.91 -7.41
N GLN A 312 -18.04 -10.00 -8.16
CA GLN A 312 -17.00 -8.96 -8.12
C GLN A 312 -17.36 -7.78 -9.03
N PRO A 313 -17.10 -6.52 -8.59
CA PRO A 313 -17.29 -5.36 -9.45
C PRO A 313 -16.35 -5.43 -10.67
N ARG A 314 -16.90 -5.24 -11.87
CA ARG A 314 -16.06 -5.06 -13.07
C ARG A 314 -15.20 -3.82 -12.88
N ALA A 315 -13.90 -3.94 -13.18
CA ALA A 315 -13.04 -2.79 -13.28
C ALA A 315 -13.64 -1.81 -14.31
N ALA A 316 -13.84 -0.55 -13.91
CA ALA A 316 -14.23 0.49 -14.85
C ALA A 316 -13.14 0.62 -15.91
N VAL A 317 -13.51 0.54 -17.18
CA VAL A 317 -12.59 0.80 -18.29
C VAL A 317 -12.43 2.31 -18.37
N PRO A 318 -11.18 2.85 -18.39
CA PRO A 318 -10.98 4.29 -18.56
C PRO A 318 -11.66 4.78 -19.84
N THR A 319 -12.43 5.86 -19.76
CA THR A 319 -12.95 6.56 -20.94
C THR A 319 -11.80 7.15 -21.75
N SER A 320 -11.91 7.20 -23.06
CA SER A 320 -10.86 7.67 -23.98
C SER A 320 -10.25 9.02 -23.53
N GLY A 321 -8.95 8.99 -23.16
CA GLY A 321 -8.20 10.14 -22.67
C GLY A 321 -7.79 10.09 -21.19
N GLN A 322 -8.29 9.16 -20.40
CA GLN A 322 -7.86 8.94 -19.02
C GLN A 322 -6.88 7.78 -18.92
N LEU A 323 -5.78 7.95 -18.20
CA LEU A 323 -4.74 6.92 -18.02
C LEU A 323 -5.09 5.87 -16.94
N TYR A 324 -6.05 6.17 -16.07
CA TYR A 324 -6.60 5.30 -15.04
C TYR A 324 -8.02 5.72 -14.65
N ASP A 325 -8.75 4.87 -13.96
CA ASP A 325 -10.12 5.14 -13.54
C ASP A 325 -10.22 6.18 -12.42
N HIS A 326 -11.27 7.01 -12.51
CA HIS A 326 -11.64 7.95 -11.47
C HIS A 326 -12.98 7.51 -10.87
N PRO A 327 -12.97 6.92 -9.65
CA PRO A 327 -14.18 6.38 -9.05
C PRO A 327 -15.28 7.44 -8.94
N SER A 328 -16.46 7.12 -9.45
CA SER A 328 -17.67 7.94 -9.35
C SER A 328 -18.20 8.00 -7.92
N GLU A 329 -19.24 8.80 -7.69
CA GLU A 329 -19.95 8.81 -6.41
C GLU A 329 -20.65 7.46 -6.14
N ALA A 330 -21.16 6.80 -7.19
CA ALA A 330 -21.74 5.47 -7.09
C ALA A 330 -20.70 4.39 -6.71
N ASP A 331 -19.50 4.44 -7.31
CA ASP A 331 -18.41 3.54 -6.94
C ASP A 331 -17.99 3.75 -5.48
N ARG A 332 -17.93 5.01 -5.04
CA ARG A 332 -17.63 5.35 -3.64
C ARG A 332 -18.69 4.83 -2.68
N TYR A 333 -19.96 4.95 -3.03
CA TYR A 333 -21.07 4.39 -2.24
C TYR A 333 -20.93 2.87 -2.12
N GLN A 334 -20.78 2.18 -3.25
CA GLN A 334 -20.60 0.73 -3.26
C GLN A 334 -19.38 0.31 -2.43
N MET A 335 -18.29 1.02 -2.53
CA MET A 335 -17.07 0.79 -1.76
C MET A 335 -17.32 0.88 -0.25
N ILE A 336 -17.98 1.94 0.21
CA ILE A 336 -18.28 2.15 1.64
C ILE A 336 -19.22 1.06 2.14
N ARG A 337 -20.28 0.78 1.38
CA ARG A 337 -21.26 -0.25 1.69
C ARG A 337 -20.62 -1.62 1.84
N THR A 338 -19.82 -2.02 0.84
CA THR A 338 -19.10 -3.31 0.85
C THR A 338 -18.18 -3.44 2.07
N TYR A 339 -17.35 -2.42 2.33
CA TYR A 339 -16.45 -2.45 3.48
C TYR A 339 -17.20 -2.53 4.81
N PHE A 340 -18.30 -1.78 4.96
CA PHE A 340 -19.09 -1.82 6.20
C PHE A 340 -19.84 -3.14 6.38
N GLN A 341 -20.32 -3.74 5.30
CA GLN A 341 -20.91 -5.09 5.34
C GLN A 341 -19.86 -6.14 5.74
N MET A 342 -18.65 -6.11 5.18
CA MET A 342 -17.56 -7.00 5.56
C MET A 342 -17.22 -6.87 7.06
N LEU A 343 -17.25 -5.64 7.62
CA LEU A 343 -17.02 -5.43 9.06
C LEU A 343 -18.11 -6.06 9.94
N ILE A 344 -19.36 -6.06 9.45
CA ILE A 344 -20.49 -6.68 10.16
C ILE A 344 -20.38 -8.21 10.07
N GLU A 345 -20.11 -8.75 8.90
CA GLU A 345 -20.00 -10.19 8.64
C GLU A 345 -18.83 -10.83 9.39
N GLU A 346 -17.72 -10.12 9.55
CA GLU A 346 -16.54 -10.59 10.31
C GLU A 346 -16.77 -10.56 11.83
N GLU A 347 -17.90 -10.00 12.29
CA GLU A 347 -18.26 -9.90 13.73
C GLU A 347 -17.14 -9.28 14.58
N LEU A 348 -16.39 -8.31 14.03
CA LEU A 348 -15.30 -7.67 14.76
C LEU A 348 -15.84 -6.97 16.00
N PRO A 349 -15.22 -7.17 17.18
CA PRO A 349 -15.67 -6.56 18.44
C PRO A 349 -15.76 -5.02 18.40
N ASP A 350 -15.00 -4.38 17.48
CA ASP A 350 -14.93 -2.92 17.31
C ASP A 350 -15.42 -2.46 15.92
N ALA A 351 -16.35 -3.20 15.30
CA ALA A 351 -16.88 -2.84 13.96
C ALA A 351 -17.39 -1.40 13.91
N VAL A 352 -18.17 -0.97 14.92
CA VAL A 352 -18.69 0.41 15.02
C VAL A 352 -17.57 1.44 15.09
N GLY A 353 -16.53 1.20 15.88
CA GLY A 353 -15.34 2.06 15.97
C GLY A 353 -14.60 2.16 14.63
N LYS A 354 -14.46 1.05 13.94
CA LYS A 354 -13.87 0.98 12.59
C LYS A 354 -14.70 1.75 11.56
N MET A 355 -16.01 1.55 11.52
CA MET A 355 -16.90 2.30 10.62
C MET A 355 -16.76 3.81 10.85
N LYS A 356 -16.76 4.25 12.10
CA LYS A 356 -16.55 5.66 12.47
C LYS A 356 -15.19 6.18 12.03
N GLN A 357 -14.12 5.40 12.25
CA GLN A 357 -12.77 5.75 11.83
C GLN A 357 -12.70 5.95 10.31
N PHE A 358 -13.21 4.99 9.54
CA PHE A 358 -13.16 5.02 8.08
C PHE A 358 -14.12 6.02 7.46
N ALA A 359 -15.22 6.38 8.12
CA ALA A 359 -16.13 7.41 7.66
C ALA A 359 -15.42 8.73 7.31
N SER A 360 -14.39 9.11 8.08
CA SER A 360 -13.61 10.33 7.83
C SER A 360 -12.88 10.29 6.49
N TRP A 361 -12.31 9.15 6.13
CA TRP A 361 -11.59 8.98 4.87
C TRP A 361 -12.53 8.82 3.69
N PHE A 362 -13.52 7.96 3.82
CA PHE A 362 -14.41 7.56 2.73
C PHE A 362 -15.38 8.65 2.28
N THR A 363 -15.77 9.55 3.18
CA THR A 363 -16.68 10.65 2.87
C THR A 363 -15.98 11.99 2.65
N HIS A 364 -14.64 12.00 2.65
CA HIS A 364 -13.88 13.22 2.35
C HIS A 364 -14.11 13.64 0.90
N GLY A 365 -14.38 14.93 0.67
CA GLY A 365 -14.67 15.47 -0.66
C GLY A 365 -16.07 15.14 -1.22
N VAL A 366 -16.90 14.37 -0.50
CA VAL A 366 -18.30 14.14 -0.89
C VAL A 366 -19.13 15.34 -0.46
N PRO A 367 -19.88 16.00 -1.35
CA PRO A 367 -20.79 17.07 -1.00
C PRO A 367 -21.83 16.60 0.02
N GLY A 368 -22.01 17.34 1.15
CA GLY A 368 -22.85 16.89 2.26
C GLY A 368 -22.24 15.84 3.18
N GLY A 369 -21.04 15.30 2.87
CA GLY A 369 -20.36 14.27 3.65
C GLY A 369 -20.08 14.64 5.11
N ALA A 370 -20.02 15.92 5.45
CA ALA A 370 -19.90 16.36 6.84
C ALA A 370 -21.14 15.99 7.68
N GLY A 371 -22.33 16.14 7.10
CA GLY A 371 -23.61 15.73 7.72
C GLY A 371 -23.67 14.22 7.90
N LEU A 372 -23.29 13.46 6.87
CA LEU A 372 -23.20 12.00 6.96
C LEU A 372 -22.22 11.54 8.05
N ARG A 373 -21.01 12.12 8.12
CA ARG A 373 -20.05 11.81 9.20
C ARG A 373 -20.64 12.04 10.58
N LYS A 374 -21.33 13.19 10.79
CA LYS A 374 -21.99 13.48 12.06
C LYS A 374 -23.00 12.40 12.41
N ALA A 375 -23.87 12.02 11.47
CA ALA A 375 -24.87 10.97 11.68
C ALA A 375 -24.23 9.61 12.01
N ILE A 376 -23.14 9.23 11.32
CA ILE A 376 -22.35 8.02 11.60
C ILE A 376 -21.76 8.08 13.03
N TYR A 377 -21.20 9.21 13.46
CA TYR A 377 -20.61 9.34 14.79
C TYR A 377 -21.65 9.26 15.91
N GLU A 378 -22.87 9.73 15.66
CA GLU A 378 -24.00 9.68 16.61
C GLU A 378 -24.63 8.29 16.71
N SER A 379 -24.48 7.44 15.68
CA SER A 379 -25.01 6.08 15.65
C SER A 379 -24.30 5.17 16.66
N LYS A 380 -25.04 4.22 17.24
CA LYS A 380 -24.55 3.35 18.32
C LYS A 380 -24.28 1.91 17.87
N ASN A 381 -24.81 1.48 16.74
CA ASN A 381 -24.67 0.13 16.22
C ASN A 381 -24.35 0.14 14.71
N ALA A 382 -23.81 -0.96 14.23
CA ALA A 382 -23.34 -1.08 12.86
C ALA A 382 -24.47 -1.05 11.80
N PRO A 383 -25.64 -1.71 12.00
CA PRO A 383 -26.75 -1.61 11.07
C PRO A 383 -27.28 -0.18 10.90
N ASP A 384 -27.40 0.60 11.98
CA ASP A 384 -27.82 2.01 11.90
C ASP A 384 -26.81 2.86 11.10
N ILE A 385 -25.51 2.62 11.26
CA ILE A 385 -24.48 3.29 10.46
C ILE A 385 -24.65 2.96 8.97
N LEU A 386 -24.84 1.67 8.64
CA LEU A 386 -25.00 1.24 7.26
C LEU A 386 -26.24 1.85 6.63
N SER A 387 -27.40 1.83 7.30
CA SER A 387 -28.64 2.46 6.84
C SER A 387 -28.44 3.95 6.53
N ARG A 388 -27.74 4.71 7.39
CA ARG A 388 -27.47 6.14 7.15
C ARG A 388 -26.60 6.38 5.92
N VAL A 389 -25.66 5.48 5.65
CA VAL A 389 -24.85 5.55 4.43
C VAL A 389 -25.73 5.28 3.21
N GLU A 390 -26.58 4.25 3.26
CA GLU A 390 -27.51 3.88 2.19
C GLU A 390 -28.47 5.04 1.90
N ASP A 391 -29.19 5.54 2.89
CA ASP A 391 -30.13 6.67 2.75
C ASP A 391 -29.47 7.92 2.13
N PHE A 392 -28.26 8.24 2.57
CA PHE A 392 -27.53 9.41 2.08
C PHE A 392 -27.16 9.30 0.60
N PHE A 393 -26.56 8.17 0.18
CA PHE A 393 -26.12 8.01 -1.18
C PHE A 393 -27.26 7.71 -2.16
N GLU A 394 -28.27 6.93 -1.76
CA GLU A 394 -29.42 6.64 -2.59
C GLU A 394 -30.20 7.91 -2.95
N ALA A 395 -30.46 8.76 -1.95
CA ALA A 395 -31.10 10.06 -2.20
C ALA A 395 -30.33 10.92 -3.21
N ARG A 396 -29.00 10.92 -3.13
CA ARG A 396 -28.15 11.71 -4.03
C ARG A 396 -28.08 11.12 -5.43
N LEU A 397 -27.96 9.81 -5.56
CA LEU A 397 -27.91 9.13 -6.86
C LEU A 397 -29.25 9.23 -7.59
N CYS A 398 -30.37 9.15 -6.87
CA CYS A 398 -31.69 9.41 -7.44
C CYS A 398 -31.83 10.85 -7.93
N ALA A 399 -31.37 11.84 -7.16
CA ALA A 399 -31.41 13.25 -7.55
C ALA A 399 -30.54 13.51 -8.80
N ALA A 400 -29.34 12.91 -8.87
CA ALA A 400 -28.46 13.04 -10.02
C ALA A 400 -29.06 12.40 -11.28
N ALA A 401 -29.73 11.26 -11.17
CA ALA A 401 -30.42 10.60 -12.28
C ALA A 401 -31.60 11.42 -12.79
N ALA A 402 -32.34 12.10 -11.91
CA ALA A 402 -33.46 12.96 -12.28
C ALA A 402 -33.00 14.21 -13.08
N VAL A 403 -31.82 14.75 -12.80
CA VAL A 403 -31.23 15.89 -13.55
C VAL A 403 -30.76 15.49 -14.95
N LEU A 404 -30.40 14.22 -15.15
CA LEU A 404 -29.93 13.69 -16.43
C LEU A 404 -31.03 13.13 -17.32
N ALA A 405 -32.26 13.01 -16.81
CA ALA A 405 -33.40 12.58 -17.61
C ALA A 405 -33.78 13.71 -18.60
N PRO A 406 -33.82 13.46 -19.92
CA PRO A 406 -34.30 14.46 -20.87
C PRO A 406 -35.75 14.84 -20.53
N GLU A 407 -36.04 16.14 -20.53
CA GLU A 407 -37.43 16.60 -20.52
C GLU A 407 -38.14 15.99 -21.74
N VAL A 408 -39.12 15.15 -21.49
CA VAL A 408 -39.95 14.50 -22.49
C VAL A 408 -40.99 15.48 -23.04
#